data_1dd7cb1c8b43be0ca1f7f570f265e340
#
_entry.id   1dd7cb1c8b43be0ca1f7f570f265e340
#
_cell.length_a   1.000
_cell.length_b   1.000
_cell.length_c   1.000
_cell.angle_alpha   90.00
_cell.angle_beta   90.00
_cell.angle_gamma   90.00
#
_symmetry.space_group_name_H-M   'P 1'
#
loop_
_entity.id
_entity.type
_entity.pdbx_description
1 polymer ?
#
loop_
_entity_poly.entity_id
_entity_poly.type
_entity_poly.pdbx_seq_one_letter_code
_entity_poly.pdbx_strand_id
1 'polypeptide(L)'
;MRLENKVAIVTGSSSGIGAAIALAFAAEGAAVVINYSRHPDSAQKVLDEIESAGGKGLVVGADVSDPKEVEAMIQKAVDAFGRLDIVVNNAGMEHKMPFLETPFEVWQETIAVNLTGTWLGCQAAAKQMVAQGDPGRIINVSSVHEDLAMPTNSPYCATKGGVRMLMRTLAVELAPHEITVNNIAPGAIDTPMDAPLKQDPDKMNELLAEIPLGRMGKPEEVANLALFLASDDSSYVTGSTLFVDGGMIRQAGTL
;
A
#
# COMPACT_ATOMS: atom_id res chain seq x y z
N MET A 1 -2.72 -20.09 -11.28
CA MET A 1 -2.56 -18.66 -10.92
C MET A 1 -3.42 -18.36 -9.71
N ARG A 2 -2.85 -17.73 -8.69
CA ARG A 2 -3.56 -17.49 -7.40
C ARG A 2 -4.64 -16.42 -7.48
N LEU A 3 -4.57 -15.52 -8.46
CA LEU A 3 -5.51 -14.41 -8.65
C LEU A 3 -6.23 -14.47 -10.00
N GLU A 4 -6.39 -15.65 -10.57
CA GLU A 4 -7.07 -15.83 -11.85
C GLU A 4 -8.52 -15.32 -11.78
N ASN A 5 -8.90 -14.50 -12.78
CA ASN A 5 -10.22 -13.84 -12.86
C ASN A 5 -10.53 -12.83 -11.73
N LYS A 6 -9.53 -12.41 -10.96
CA LYS A 6 -9.67 -11.36 -9.95
C LYS A 6 -9.36 -9.98 -10.55
N VAL A 7 -9.98 -8.95 -10.01
CA VAL A 7 -9.73 -7.54 -10.35
C VAL A 7 -9.15 -6.84 -9.14
N ALA A 8 -8.00 -6.22 -9.31
CA ALA A 8 -7.29 -5.52 -8.25
C ALA A 8 -7.07 -4.04 -8.58
N ILE A 9 -7.23 -3.17 -7.61
CA ILE A 9 -6.75 -1.78 -7.67
C ILE A 9 -5.54 -1.66 -6.74
N VAL A 10 -4.45 -1.07 -7.24
CA VAL A 10 -3.28 -0.74 -6.43
C VAL A 10 -3.05 0.77 -6.51
N THR A 11 -3.23 1.49 -5.41
CA THR A 11 -3.03 2.95 -5.40
C THR A 11 -1.55 3.30 -5.32
N GLY A 12 -1.13 4.38 -6.01
CA GLY A 12 0.27 4.80 -6.07
C GLY A 12 1.18 3.75 -6.72
N SER A 13 0.69 3.02 -7.73
CA SER A 13 1.39 1.90 -8.35
C SER A 13 2.20 2.25 -9.61
N SER A 14 2.51 3.54 -9.80
CA SER A 14 3.41 3.98 -10.87
C SER A 14 4.90 3.72 -10.59
N SER A 15 5.28 3.34 -9.35
CA SER A 15 6.67 3.04 -8.97
C SER A 15 6.75 2.28 -7.64
N GLY A 16 7.96 1.85 -7.26
CA GLY A 16 8.28 1.30 -5.94
C GLY A 16 7.43 0.08 -5.55
N ILE A 17 6.99 0.04 -4.30
CA ILE A 17 6.21 -1.07 -3.74
C ILE A 17 4.91 -1.29 -4.53
N GLY A 18 4.19 -0.20 -4.86
CA GLY A 18 2.93 -0.30 -5.59
C GLY A 18 3.09 -0.93 -6.98
N ALA A 19 4.14 -0.56 -7.72
CA ALA A 19 4.44 -1.15 -9.03
C ALA A 19 4.77 -2.64 -8.90
N ALA A 20 5.61 -3.03 -7.93
CA ALA A 20 5.95 -4.43 -7.69
C ALA A 20 4.71 -5.27 -7.34
N ILE A 21 3.78 -4.72 -6.53
CA ILE A 21 2.51 -5.38 -6.22
C ILE A 21 1.66 -5.54 -7.48
N ALA A 22 1.52 -4.49 -8.30
CA ALA A 22 0.74 -4.53 -9.53
C ALA A 22 1.27 -5.59 -10.50
N LEU A 23 2.59 -5.65 -10.70
CA LEU A 23 3.25 -6.65 -11.54
C LEU A 23 3.06 -8.07 -11.00
N ALA A 24 3.23 -8.27 -9.68
CA ALA A 24 3.04 -9.58 -9.05
C ALA A 24 1.59 -10.08 -9.17
N PHE A 25 0.61 -9.19 -9.00
CA PHE A 25 -0.80 -9.56 -9.13
C PHE A 25 -1.17 -9.91 -10.58
N ALA A 26 -0.68 -9.14 -11.55
CA ALA A 26 -0.89 -9.41 -12.97
C ALA A 26 -0.25 -10.75 -13.40
N ALA A 27 0.95 -11.05 -12.92
CA ALA A 27 1.64 -12.32 -13.17
C ALA A 27 0.88 -13.54 -12.63
N GLU A 28 0.05 -13.33 -11.59
CA GLU A 28 -0.82 -14.35 -11.00
C GLU A 28 -2.27 -14.33 -11.53
N GLY A 29 -2.50 -13.60 -12.62
CA GLY A 29 -3.75 -13.66 -13.42
C GLY A 29 -4.79 -12.61 -13.07
N ALA A 30 -4.49 -11.65 -12.19
CA ALA A 30 -5.40 -10.54 -11.94
C ALA A 30 -5.42 -9.52 -13.09
N ALA A 31 -6.58 -8.92 -13.35
CA ALA A 31 -6.65 -7.65 -14.05
C ALA A 31 -6.36 -6.51 -13.06
N VAL A 32 -5.41 -5.63 -13.37
CA VAL A 32 -4.88 -4.67 -12.40
C VAL A 32 -5.12 -3.23 -12.84
N VAL A 33 -5.72 -2.42 -11.97
CA VAL A 33 -5.77 -0.97 -12.13
C VAL A 33 -4.52 -0.36 -11.51
N ILE A 34 -3.71 0.30 -12.34
CA ILE A 34 -2.51 1.03 -11.98
C ILE A 34 -2.90 2.48 -11.74
N ASN A 35 -2.89 2.91 -10.47
CA ASN A 35 -3.21 4.28 -10.12
C ASN A 35 -1.97 5.16 -9.98
N TYR A 36 -2.09 6.39 -10.45
CA TYR A 36 -1.13 7.47 -10.25
C TYR A 36 -1.83 8.79 -9.94
N SER A 37 -1.11 9.74 -9.32
CA SER A 37 -1.58 11.13 -9.16
C SER A 37 -0.78 12.11 -10.00
N ARG A 38 0.54 11.91 -10.18
CA ARG A 38 1.44 12.90 -10.80
C ARG A 38 2.25 12.39 -12.00
N HIS A 39 2.44 11.07 -12.13
CA HIS A 39 3.38 10.49 -13.10
C HIS A 39 2.71 9.49 -14.05
N PRO A 40 1.95 9.98 -15.06
CA PRO A 40 1.25 9.12 -16.02
C PRO A 40 2.20 8.21 -16.81
N ASP A 41 3.34 8.74 -17.25
CA ASP A 41 4.31 7.97 -18.06
C ASP A 41 4.91 6.79 -17.28
N SER A 42 5.10 6.95 -15.97
CA SER A 42 5.58 5.86 -15.12
C SER A 42 4.53 4.78 -14.93
N ALA A 43 3.26 5.17 -14.76
CA ALA A 43 2.15 4.23 -14.69
C ALA A 43 1.95 3.47 -16.02
N GLN A 44 2.13 4.17 -17.16
CA GLN A 44 2.06 3.53 -18.47
C GLN A 44 3.16 2.48 -18.65
N LYS A 45 4.39 2.72 -18.20
CA LYS A 45 5.47 1.72 -18.25
C LYS A 45 5.13 0.45 -17.47
N VAL A 46 4.48 0.59 -16.31
CA VAL A 46 4.01 -0.58 -15.54
C VAL A 46 2.94 -1.34 -16.31
N LEU A 47 2.01 -0.65 -16.96
CA LEU A 47 1.01 -1.28 -17.82
C LEU A 47 1.66 -2.01 -19.00
N ASP A 48 2.61 -1.36 -19.69
CA ASP A 48 3.31 -1.96 -20.84
C ASP A 48 4.04 -3.25 -20.42
N GLU A 49 4.63 -3.28 -19.22
CA GLU A 49 5.27 -4.47 -18.67
C GLU A 49 4.25 -5.59 -18.39
N ILE A 50 3.11 -5.26 -17.79
CA ILE A 50 2.01 -6.20 -17.56
C ILE A 50 1.50 -6.79 -18.88
N GLU A 51 1.25 -5.95 -19.87
CA GLU A 51 0.73 -6.39 -21.18
C GLU A 51 1.74 -7.21 -21.97
N SER A 52 3.02 -6.84 -21.92
CA SER A 52 4.09 -7.60 -22.56
C SER A 52 4.25 -9.02 -22.00
N ALA A 53 3.89 -9.20 -20.71
CA ALA A 53 3.84 -10.51 -20.06
C ALA A 53 2.50 -11.24 -20.27
N GLY A 54 1.56 -10.68 -21.07
CA GLY A 54 0.27 -11.28 -21.37
C GLY A 54 -0.80 -11.03 -20.30
N GLY A 55 -0.52 -10.16 -19.34
CA GLY A 55 -1.47 -9.72 -18.29
C GLY A 55 -2.46 -8.69 -18.81
N LYS A 56 -3.38 -8.26 -17.93
CA LYS A 56 -4.39 -7.23 -18.22
C LYS A 56 -4.26 -6.10 -17.21
N GLY A 57 -4.34 -4.86 -17.69
CA GLY A 57 -4.31 -3.71 -16.81
C GLY A 57 -5.05 -2.50 -17.35
N LEU A 58 -5.20 -1.48 -16.50
CA LEU A 58 -5.79 -0.18 -16.83
C LEU A 58 -5.08 0.90 -16.03
N VAL A 59 -4.59 1.94 -16.69
CA VAL A 59 -4.01 3.11 -16.02
C VAL A 59 -5.12 4.10 -15.66
N VAL A 60 -5.17 4.51 -14.39
CA VAL A 60 -6.16 5.48 -13.89
C VAL A 60 -5.47 6.57 -13.07
N GLY A 61 -5.56 7.81 -13.55
CA GLY A 61 -5.20 9.00 -12.77
C GLY A 61 -6.28 9.29 -11.73
N ALA A 62 -5.90 9.36 -10.45
CA ALA A 62 -6.75 9.79 -9.35
C ALA A 62 -5.93 10.21 -8.14
N ASP A 63 -6.32 11.32 -7.51
CA ASP A 63 -5.83 11.72 -6.19
C ASP A 63 -6.63 10.95 -5.12
N VAL A 64 -5.93 10.13 -4.33
CA VAL A 64 -6.56 9.31 -3.29
C VAL A 64 -7.16 10.16 -2.16
N SER A 65 -6.79 11.43 -2.03
CA SER A 65 -7.37 12.35 -1.04
C SER A 65 -8.69 12.99 -1.50
N ASP A 66 -9.07 12.84 -2.78
CA ASP A 66 -10.35 13.33 -3.30
C ASP A 66 -11.38 12.18 -3.36
N PRO A 67 -12.49 12.27 -2.61
CA PRO A 67 -13.49 11.20 -2.56
C PRO A 67 -14.15 10.93 -3.92
N LYS A 68 -14.31 11.95 -4.78
CA LYS A 68 -14.92 11.77 -6.10
C LYS A 68 -13.98 11.04 -7.05
N GLU A 69 -12.69 11.34 -6.99
CA GLU A 69 -11.69 10.68 -7.82
C GLU A 69 -11.50 9.22 -7.40
N VAL A 70 -11.56 8.93 -6.08
CA VAL A 70 -11.54 7.55 -5.59
C VAL A 70 -12.78 6.77 -6.04
N GLU A 71 -13.97 7.33 -5.90
CA GLU A 71 -15.20 6.69 -6.39
C GLU A 71 -15.16 6.45 -7.90
N ALA A 72 -14.69 7.44 -8.68
CA ALA A 72 -14.54 7.31 -10.13
C ALA A 72 -13.48 6.24 -10.51
N MET A 73 -12.42 6.08 -9.76
CA MET A 73 -11.42 5.03 -9.98
C MET A 73 -12.03 3.63 -9.77
N ILE A 74 -12.79 3.42 -8.70
CA ILE A 74 -13.52 2.16 -8.46
C ILE A 74 -14.48 1.87 -9.63
N GLN A 75 -15.27 2.88 -10.04
CA GLN A 75 -16.22 2.71 -11.14
C GLN A 75 -15.54 2.34 -12.46
N LYS A 76 -14.40 2.98 -12.79
CA LYS A 76 -13.62 2.63 -13.99
C LYS A 76 -13.10 1.18 -13.96
N ALA A 77 -12.71 0.67 -12.79
CA ALA A 77 -12.33 -0.74 -12.66
C ALA A 77 -13.50 -1.68 -12.95
N VAL A 78 -14.69 -1.35 -12.42
CA VAL A 78 -15.90 -2.13 -12.63
C VAL A 78 -16.38 -2.05 -14.09
N ASP A 79 -16.34 -0.87 -14.71
CA ASP A 79 -16.71 -0.68 -16.12
C ASP A 79 -15.79 -1.47 -17.06
N ALA A 80 -14.49 -1.54 -16.75
CA ALA A 80 -13.51 -2.21 -17.59
C ALA A 80 -13.48 -3.74 -17.39
N PHE A 81 -13.67 -4.22 -16.15
CA PHE A 81 -13.44 -5.62 -15.80
C PHE A 81 -14.65 -6.32 -15.15
N GLY A 82 -15.75 -5.60 -14.92
CA GLY A 82 -17.02 -6.14 -14.43
C GLY A 82 -17.13 -6.36 -12.93
N ARG A 83 -16.03 -6.23 -12.16
CA ARG A 83 -15.99 -6.50 -10.72
C ARG A 83 -14.82 -5.80 -10.02
N LEU A 84 -14.79 -5.89 -8.69
CA LEU A 84 -13.64 -5.51 -7.86
C LEU A 84 -13.48 -6.53 -6.72
N ASP A 85 -12.32 -7.17 -6.64
CA ASP A 85 -12.03 -8.19 -5.63
C ASP A 85 -11.01 -7.75 -4.59
N ILE A 86 -10.04 -6.94 -5.02
CA ILE A 86 -8.87 -6.60 -4.22
C ILE A 86 -8.60 -5.09 -4.31
N VAL A 87 -8.40 -4.45 -3.17
CA VAL A 87 -7.84 -3.10 -3.13
C VAL A 87 -6.59 -3.08 -2.26
N VAL A 88 -5.52 -2.53 -2.83
CA VAL A 88 -4.29 -2.24 -2.10
C VAL A 88 -4.15 -0.73 -1.96
N ASN A 89 -4.38 -0.21 -0.75
CA ASN A 89 -4.12 1.18 -0.40
C ASN A 89 -2.63 1.36 -0.12
N ASN A 90 -1.86 1.66 -1.17
CA ASN A 90 -0.41 1.81 -1.10
C ASN A 90 0.03 3.29 -1.25
N ALA A 91 -0.75 4.13 -1.90
CA ALA A 91 -0.42 5.54 -2.06
C ALA A 91 -0.08 6.20 -0.70
N GLY A 92 1.03 6.91 -0.67
CA GLY A 92 1.49 7.57 0.55
C GLY A 92 2.64 8.51 0.27
N MET A 93 2.88 9.38 1.22
CA MET A 93 3.95 10.38 1.19
C MET A 93 4.55 10.58 2.58
N GLU A 94 5.78 11.06 2.62
CA GLU A 94 6.42 11.49 3.86
C GLU A 94 7.15 12.82 3.66
N HIS A 95 7.20 13.61 4.72
CA HIS A 95 7.97 14.85 4.81
C HIS A 95 8.76 14.85 6.10
N LYS A 96 10.09 14.71 5.99
CA LYS A 96 10.99 14.72 7.15
C LYS A 96 11.30 16.16 7.54
N MET A 97 10.77 16.59 8.69
CA MET A 97 10.94 17.94 9.21
C MET A 97 10.85 17.94 10.74
N PRO A 98 11.70 18.71 11.46
CA PRO A 98 11.60 18.83 12.91
C PRO A 98 10.19 19.28 13.34
N PHE A 99 9.66 18.70 14.42
CA PHE A 99 8.27 18.94 14.86
C PHE A 99 7.97 20.43 15.06
N LEU A 100 8.90 21.17 15.65
CA LEU A 100 8.71 22.61 15.91
C LEU A 100 8.70 23.48 14.65
N GLU A 101 9.19 22.94 13.52
CA GLU A 101 9.28 23.63 12.23
C GLU A 101 8.24 23.12 11.23
N THR A 102 7.49 22.07 11.58
CA THR A 102 6.50 21.45 10.68
C THR A 102 5.31 22.37 10.46
N PRO A 103 5.09 22.91 9.23
CA PRO A 103 3.92 23.73 8.93
C PRO A 103 2.63 22.90 9.03
N PHE A 104 1.53 23.57 9.35
CA PHE A 104 0.23 22.89 9.44
C PHE A 104 -0.21 22.28 8.10
N GLU A 105 0.16 22.90 7.01
CA GLU A 105 -0.13 22.42 5.64
C GLU A 105 0.51 21.05 5.36
N VAL A 106 1.73 20.83 5.83
CA VAL A 106 2.42 19.52 5.74
C VAL A 106 1.69 18.44 6.54
N TRP A 107 1.22 18.81 7.74
CA TRP A 107 0.34 17.94 8.52
C TRP A 107 -0.93 17.59 7.75
N GLN A 108 -1.64 18.61 7.23
CA GLN A 108 -2.91 18.41 6.52
C GLN A 108 -2.73 17.55 5.28
N GLU A 109 -1.70 17.81 4.46
CA GLU A 109 -1.43 17.05 3.24
C GLU A 109 -1.10 15.58 3.58
N THR A 110 -0.26 15.35 4.58
CA THR A 110 0.10 13.99 5.00
C THR A 110 -1.12 13.22 5.52
N ILE A 111 -1.97 13.84 6.33
CA ILE A 111 -3.23 13.23 6.81
C ILE A 111 -4.17 12.95 5.62
N ALA A 112 -4.33 13.90 4.70
CA ALA A 112 -5.23 13.77 3.56
C ALA A 112 -4.85 12.58 2.68
N VAL A 113 -3.58 12.43 2.34
CA VAL A 113 -3.12 11.34 1.48
C VAL A 113 -3.06 10.01 2.25
N ASN A 114 -2.32 9.95 3.37
CA ASN A 114 -1.97 8.67 4.00
C ASN A 114 -3.10 8.06 4.83
N LEU A 115 -3.93 8.87 5.49
CA LEU A 115 -4.98 8.38 6.38
C LEU A 115 -6.37 8.52 5.73
N THR A 116 -6.73 9.74 5.32
CA THR A 116 -8.03 9.96 4.68
C THR A 116 -8.13 9.19 3.36
N GLY A 117 -7.09 9.21 2.52
CA GLY A 117 -7.04 8.45 1.27
C GLY A 117 -7.18 6.95 1.48
N THR A 118 -6.51 6.39 2.50
CA THR A 118 -6.67 4.98 2.88
C THR A 118 -8.11 4.69 3.32
N TRP A 119 -8.72 5.56 4.12
CA TRP A 119 -10.11 5.41 4.55
C TRP A 119 -11.08 5.47 3.37
N LEU A 120 -10.90 6.42 2.45
CA LEU A 120 -11.72 6.55 1.24
C LEU A 120 -11.62 5.29 0.36
N GLY A 121 -10.40 4.80 0.14
CA GLY A 121 -10.17 3.57 -0.63
C GLY A 121 -10.83 2.35 0.02
N CYS A 122 -10.71 2.19 1.34
CA CYS A 122 -11.39 1.13 2.08
C CYS A 122 -12.91 1.24 1.94
N GLN A 123 -13.48 2.43 2.12
CA GLN A 123 -14.94 2.62 2.09
C GLN A 123 -15.51 2.38 0.69
N ALA A 124 -14.89 2.95 -0.35
CA ALA A 124 -15.36 2.80 -1.73
C ALA A 124 -15.26 1.34 -2.20
N ALA A 125 -14.14 0.66 -1.86
CA ALA A 125 -13.96 -0.76 -2.15
C ALA A 125 -14.99 -1.63 -1.44
N ALA A 126 -15.18 -1.43 -0.13
CA ALA A 126 -16.13 -2.20 0.66
C ALA A 126 -17.56 -2.04 0.14
N LYS A 127 -17.99 -0.82 -0.19
CA LYS A 127 -19.32 -0.58 -0.81
C LYS A 127 -19.50 -1.39 -2.10
N GLN A 128 -18.49 -1.39 -2.96
CA GLN A 128 -18.54 -2.14 -4.22
C GLN A 128 -18.57 -3.65 -3.98
N MET A 129 -17.68 -4.18 -3.11
CA MET A 129 -17.61 -5.62 -2.80
C MET A 129 -18.91 -6.12 -2.15
N VAL A 130 -19.49 -5.36 -1.21
CA VAL A 130 -20.80 -5.70 -0.61
C VAL A 130 -21.93 -5.69 -1.65
N ALA A 131 -21.94 -4.71 -2.56
CA ALA A 131 -22.94 -4.64 -3.63
C ALA A 131 -22.83 -5.81 -4.61
N GLN A 132 -21.64 -6.35 -4.84
CA GLN A 132 -21.42 -7.55 -5.66
C GLN A 132 -21.86 -8.84 -4.96
N GLY A 133 -21.85 -8.88 -3.63
CA GLY A 133 -22.12 -10.09 -2.84
C GLY A 133 -21.00 -11.13 -2.87
N ASP A 134 -19.79 -10.76 -3.25
CA ASP A 134 -18.61 -11.62 -3.32
C ASP A 134 -17.61 -11.30 -2.21
N PRO A 135 -16.83 -12.29 -1.73
CA PRO A 135 -15.72 -12.05 -0.81
C PRO A 135 -14.70 -11.05 -1.35
N GLY A 136 -14.15 -10.21 -0.47
CA GLY A 136 -13.20 -9.16 -0.85
C GLY A 136 -11.92 -9.18 -0.03
N ARG A 137 -10.90 -8.49 -0.54
CA ARG A 137 -9.59 -8.31 0.11
C ARG A 137 -9.21 -6.84 0.12
N ILE A 138 -9.04 -6.27 1.30
CA ILE A 138 -8.53 -4.90 1.49
C ILE A 138 -7.18 -5.01 2.19
N ILE A 139 -6.15 -4.47 1.55
CA ILE A 139 -4.77 -4.51 2.03
C ILE A 139 -4.27 -3.07 2.12
N ASN A 140 -3.80 -2.64 3.29
CA ASN A 140 -3.21 -1.32 3.45
C ASN A 140 -1.69 -1.45 3.61
N VAL A 141 -0.92 -0.69 2.86
CA VAL A 141 0.52 -0.57 3.06
C VAL A 141 0.75 0.49 4.15
N SER A 142 0.98 -0.01 5.37
CA SER A 142 1.30 0.80 6.54
C SER A 142 2.83 1.06 6.61
N SER A 143 3.45 0.83 7.74
CA SER A 143 4.89 0.94 7.99
C SER A 143 5.22 0.34 9.35
N VAL A 144 6.49 -0.01 9.61
CA VAL A 144 6.99 -0.25 10.96
C VAL A 144 6.72 0.96 11.88
N HIS A 145 6.55 2.15 11.31
CA HIS A 145 6.24 3.39 12.02
C HIS A 145 4.76 3.50 12.45
N GLU A 146 3.96 2.47 12.30
CA GLU A 146 2.71 2.33 13.04
C GLU A 146 2.94 1.97 14.52
N ASP A 147 4.11 1.45 14.86
CA ASP A 147 4.55 1.07 16.20
C ASP A 147 5.84 1.79 16.64
N LEU A 148 6.79 2.02 15.72
CA LEU A 148 8.06 2.67 16.02
C LEU A 148 7.98 4.18 15.79
N ALA A 149 8.49 4.95 16.75
CA ALA A 149 8.65 6.38 16.57
C ALA A 149 9.73 6.67 15.51
N MET A 150 9.49 7.70 14.70
CA MET A 150 10.44 8.23 13.74
C MET A 150 10.60 9.72 13.98
N PRO A 151 11.69 10.17 14.64
CA PRO A 151 11.96 11.60 14.82
C PRO A 151 11.90 12.35 13.49
N THR A 152 11.44 13.59 13.52
CA THR A 152 11.24 14.45 12.34
C THR A 152 10.11 14.04 11.39
N ASN A 153 9.31 13.02 11.72
CA ASN A 153 8.25 12.54 10.84
C ASN A 153 6.91 12.30 11.57
N SER A 154 6.57 13.20 12.49
CA SER A 154 5.38 13.06 13.34
C SER A 154 4.06 12.95 12.57
N PRO A 155 3.80 13.68 11.43
CA PRO A 155 2.58 13.48 10.66
C PRO A 155 2.47 12.07 10.07
N TYR A 156 3.58 11.55 9.53
CA TYR A 156 3.63 10.22 8.95
C TYR A 156 3.33 9.12 10.00
N CYS A 157 4.03 9.15 11.13
CA CYS A 157 3.80 8.18 12.22
C CYS A 157 2.34 8.23 12.72
N ALA A 158 1.77 9.43 12.89
CA ALA A 158 0.38 9.60 13.27
C ALA A 158 -0.58 8.94 12.26
N THR A 159 -0.31 9.11 10.94
CA THR A 159 -1.14 8.47 9.91
C THR A 159 -1.02 6.95 9.94
N LYS A 160 0.19 6.40 10.10
CA LYS A 160 0.39 4.95 10.11
C LYS A 160 -0.20 4.28 11.35
N GLY A 161 -0.09 4.91 12.52
CA GLY A 161 -0.83 4.49 13.73
C GLY A 161 -2.34 4.55 13.54
N GLY A 162 -2.85 5.59 12.86
CA GLY A 162 -4.27 5.71 12.50
C GLY A 162 -4.73 4.60 11.55
N VAL A 163 -3.96 4.30 10.50
CA VAL A 163 -4.23 3.20 9.55
C VAL A 163 -4.29 1.85 10.27
N ARG A 164 -3.41 1.62 11.26
CA ARG A 164 -3.45 0.40 12.07
C ARG A 164 -4.76 0.22 12.81
N MET A 165 -5.24 1.25 13.49
CA MET A 165 -6.50 1.15 14.22
C MET A 165 -7.71 1.12 13.28
N LEU A 166 -7.66 1.86 12.17
CA LEU A 166 -8.67 1.79 11.11
C LEU A 166 -8.82 0.36 10.60
N MET A 167 -7.72 -0.28 10.22
CA MET A 167 -7.72 -1.67 9.73
C MET A 167 -8.38 -2.63 10.73
N ARG A 168 -8.03 -2.55 12.02
CA ARG A 168 -8.61 -3.41 13.07
C ARG A 168 -10.11 -3.24 13.22
N THR A 169 -10.59 -2.00 13.14
CA THR A 169 -12.02 -1.68 13.20
C THR A 169 -12.74 -2.25 11.98
N LEU A 170 -12.24 -1.96 10.78
CA LEU A 170 -12.85 -2.43 9.54
C LEU A 170 -12.84 -3.95 9.39
N ALA A 171 -11.81 -4.63 9.89
CA ALA A 171 -11.76 -6.09 9.88
C ALA A 171 -12.95 -6.73 10.63
N VAL A 172 -13.38 -6.11 11.73
CA VAL A 172 -14.56 -6.57 12.50
C VAL A 172 -15.87 -6.20 11.80
N GLU A 173 -15.98 -4.96 11.30
CA GLU A 173 -17.20 -4.46 10.64
C GLU A 173 -17.50 -5.18 9.31
N LEU A 174 -16.45 -5.53 8.56
CA LEU A 174 -16.60 -6.11 7.22
C LEU A 174 -16.57 -7.66 7.20
N ALA A 175 -16.22 -8.30 8.31
CA ALA A 175 -16.21 -9.77 8.40
C ALA A 175 -17.55 -10.44 8.04
N PRO A 176 -18.74 -9.89 8.41
CA PRO A 176 -20.02 -10.48 7.99
C PRO A 176 -20.25 -10.48 6.47
N HIS A 177 -19.46 -9.71 5.73
CA HIS A 177 -19.50 -9.64 4.26
C HIS A 177 -18.37 -10.46 3.60
N GLU A 178 -17.65 -11.29 4.37
CA GLU A 178 -16.50 -12.08 3.90
C GLU A 178 -15.37 -11.22 3.30
N ILE A 179 -15.26 -9.96 3.74
CA ILE A 179 -14.19 -9.05 3.35
C ILE A 179 -13.12 -9.05 4.43
N THR A 180 -11.90 -9.45 4.07
CA THR A 180 -10.75 -9.35 4.99
C THR A 180 -10.06 -8.00 4.85
N VAL A 181 -9.58 -7.46 5.97
CA VAL A 181 -8.83 -6.20 6.00
C VAL A 181 -7.54 -6.40 6.79
N ASN A 182 -6.39 -6.22 6.14
CA ASN A 182 -5.09 -6.44 6.75
C ASN A 182 -4.11 -5.31 6.38
N ASN A 183 -3.08 -5.15 7.20
CA ASN A 183 -1.97 -4.26 6.92
C ASN A 183 -0.71 -5.05 6.57
N ILE A 184 0.06 -4.52 5.63
CA ILE A 184 1.48 -4.82 5.47
C ILE A 184 2.25 -3.66 6.05
N ALA A 185 3.22 -3.93 6.92
CA ALA A 185 4.09 -2.92 7.52
C ALA A 185 5.53 -3.13 7.05
N PRO A 186 5.95 -2.48 5.95
CA PRO A 186 7.33 -2.52 5.51
C PRO A 186 8.25 -1.79 6.49
N GLY A 187 9.49 -2.29 6.62
CA GLY A 187 10.62 -1.53 7.12
C GLY A 187 11.25 -0.68 6.01
N ALA A 188 12.57 -0.56 6.01
CA ALA A 188 13.31 0.12 4.95
C ALA A 188 13.32 -0.74 3.67
N ILE A 189 12.66 -0.25 2.61
CA ILE A 189 12.56 -0.91 1.31
C ILE A 189 13.25 -0.06 0.24
N ASP A 190 14.07 -0.68 -0.58
CA ASP A 190 14.79 -0.02 -1.67
C ASP A 190 13.84 0.51 -2.75
N THR A 191 13.43 1.76 -2.64
CA THR A 191 12.48 2.43 -3.53
C THR A 191 13.05 3.76 -4.05
N PRO A 192 12.44 4.38 -5.08
CA PRO A 192 12.81 5.73 -5.49
C PRO A 192 12.68 6.79 -4.37
N MET A 193 11.85 6.56 -3.36
CA MET A 193 11.69 7.43 -2.20
C MET A 193 12.98 7.51 -1.38
N ASP A 194 13.77 6.44 -1.35
CA ASP A 194 15.03 6.35 -0.59
C ASP A 194 16.26 6.82 -1.38
N ALA A 195 16.07 7.34 -2.60
CA ALA A 195 17.19 7.82 -3.43
C ALA A 195 18.11 8.85 -2.73
N PRO A 196 17.61 9.81 -1.93
CA PRO A 196 18.47 10.73 -1.18
C PRO A 196 19.33 10.02 -0.13
N LEU A 197 18.81 9.00 0.52
CA LEU A 197 19.53 8.22 1.54
C LEU A 197 20.71 7.45 0.93
N LYS A 198 20.54 6.92 -0.30
CA LYS A 198 21.58 6.18 -1.02
C LYS A 198 22.79 7.05 -1.40
N GLN A 199 22.63 8.37 -1.39
CA GLN A 199 23.71 9.32 -1.67
C GLN A 199 24.53 9.69 -0.41
N ASP A 200 24.12 9.21 0.77
CA ASP A 200 24.76 9.46 2.05
C ASP A 200 25.19 8.12 2.69
N PRO A 201 26.45 7.68 2.48
CA PRO A 201 26.94 6.39 2.98
C PRO A 201 26.88 6.25 4.50
N ASP A 202 27.05 7.34 5.25
CA ASP A 202 27.02 7.28 6.72
C ASP A 202 25.60 7.02 7.21
N LYS A 203 24.62 7.74 6.71
CA LYS A 203 23.20 7.49 7.02
C LYS A 203 22.73 6.11 6.54
N MET A 204 23.25 5.65 5.40
CA MET A 204 22.97 4.30 4.94
C MET A 204 23.49 3.25 5.91
N ASN A 205 24.73 3.39 6.40
CA ASN A 205 25.30 2.48 7.37
C ASN A 205 24.54 2.51 8.71
N GLU A 206 24.10 3.70 9.16
CA GLU A 206 23.26 3.83 10.35
C GLU A 206 21.94 3.08 10.17
N LEU A 207 21.25 3.28 9.04
CA LEU A 207 20.01 2.55 8.74
C LEU A 207 20.23 1.03 8.70
N LEU A 208 21.27 0.57 8.03
CA LEU A 208 21.55 -0.87 7.92
C LEU A 208 21.87 -1.50 9.28
N ALA A 209 22.47 -0.75 10.20
CA ALA A 209 22.71 -1.21 11.58
C ALA A 209 21.41 -1.38 12.38
N GLU A 210 20.32 -0.70 12.01
CA GLU A 210 19.00 -0.85 12.61
C GLU A 210 18.24 -2.08 12.10
N ILE A 211 18.71 -2.72 11.02
CA ILE A 211 18.04 -3.86 10.38
C ILE A 211 18.79 -5.15 10.71
N PRO A 212 18.22 -6.08 11.50
CA PRO A 212 18.90 -7.34 11.84
C PRO A 212 19.38 -8.17 10.66
N LEU A 213 18.65 -8.16 9.52
CA LEU A 213 19.11 -8.81 8.28
C LEU A 213 20.23 -8.03 7.54
N GLY A 214 20.64 -6.85 8.02
CA GLY A 214 21.76 -6.08 7.51
C GLY A 214 21.61 -5.53 6.09
N ARG A 215 20.38 -5.47 5.56
CA ARG A 215 20.09 -4.93 4.24
C ARG A 215 18.69 -4.33 4.17
N MET A 216 18.48 -3.43 3.24
CA MET A 216 17.13 -3.02 2.86
C MET A 216 16.37 -4.18 2.22
N GLY A 217 15.05 -4.18 2.39
CA GLY A 217 14.15 -5.07 1.65
C GLY A 217 14.00 -4.62 0.19
N LYS A 218 13.51 -5.52 -0.65
CA LYS A 218 13.15 -5.22 -2.03
C LYS A 218 11.64 -5.04 -2.17
N PRO A 219 11.14 -4.21 -3.11
CA PRO A 219 9.71 -4.08 -3.39
C PRO A 219 9.01 -5.43 -3.61
N GLU A 220 9.68 -6.39 -4.25
CA GLU A 220 9.16 -7.72 -4.53
C GLU A 220 8.91 -8.53 -3.25
N GLU A 221 9.68 -8.29 -2.18
CA GLU A 221 9.47 -8.97 -0.89
C GLU A 221 8.17 -8.49 -0.23
N VAL A 222 7.80 -7.22 -0.41
CA VAL A 222 6.50 -6.69 0.00
C VAL A 222 5.38 -7.20 -0.90
N ALA A 223 5.60 -7.25 -2.22
CA ALA A 223 4.65 -7.74 -3.19
C ALA A 223 4.29 -9.22 -2.97
N ASN A 224 5.25 -10.05 -2.56
CA ASN A 224 5.00 -11.45 -2.22
C ASN A 224 4.03 -11.60 -1.04
N LEU A 225 4.16 -10.74 -0.01
CA LEU A 225 3.22 -10.74 1.10
C LEU A 225 1.85 -10.19 0.69
N ALA A 226 1.82 -9.15 -0.15
CA ALA A 226 0.56 -8.63 -0.70
C ALA A 226 -0.17 -9.71 -1.50
N LEU A 227 0.54 -10.50 -2.29
CA LEU A 227 -0.01 -11.60 -3.05
C LEU A 227 -0.58 -12.70 -2.16
N PHE A 228 0.10 -13.05 -1.05
CA PHE A 228 -0.44 -13.96 -0.04
C PHE A 228 -1.76 -13.43 0.53
N LEU A 229 -1.80 -12.15 0.96
CA LEU A 229 -3.00 -11.55 1.55
C LEU A 229 -4.14 -11.35 0.53
N ALA A 230 -3.84 -11.25 -0.75
CA ALA A 230 -4.82 -11.14 -1.83
C ALA A 230 -5.44 -12.49 -2.23
N SER A 231 -4.77 -13.60 -1.94
CA SER A 231 -5.16 -14.95 -2.35
C SER A 231 -6.02 -15.66 -1.31
N ASP A 232 -6.53 -16.83 -1.67
CA ASP A 232 -7.29 -17.70 -0.77
C ASP A 232 -6.41 -18.37 0.31
N ASP A 233 -5.07 -18.34 0.14
CA ASP A 233 -4.12 -18.84 1.15
C ASP A 233 -4.23 -18.08 2.48
N SER A 234 -4.77 -16.84 2.45
CA SER A 234 -4.99 -16.00 3.63
C SER A 234 -6.46 -15.89 4.05
N SER A 235 -7.33 -16.79 3.61
CA SER A 235 -8.79 -16.70 3.82
C SER A 235 -9.22 -16.57 5.29
N TYR A 236 -8.39 -16.99 6.24
CA TYR A 236 -8.64 -16.88 7.69
C TYR A 236 -7.79 -15.78 8.37
N VAL A 237 -7.17 -14.88 7.57
CA VAL A 237 -6.35 -13.78 8.08
C VAL A 237 -7.10 -12.46 7.91
N THR A 238 -7.51 -11.84 9.00
CA THR A 238 -8.11 -10.50 9.03
C THR A 238 -7.74 -9.76 10.32
N GLY A 239 -7.69 -8.42 10.30
CA GLY A 239 -7.37 -7.59 11.45
C GLY A 239 -5.89 -7.65 11.88
N SER A 240 -5.01 -8.10 11.00
CA SER A 240 -3.60 -8.34 11.31
C SER A 240 -2.68 -7.37 10.58
N THR A 241 -1.61 -6.94 11.25
CA THR A 241 -0.45 -6.30 10.61
C THR A 241 0.64 -7.34 10.45
N LEU A 242 1.13 -7.51 9.21
CA LEU A 242 2.25 -8.37 8.88
C LEU A 242 3.47 -7.51 8.51
N PHE A 243 4.59 -7.73 9.18
CA PHE A 243 5.81 -6.95 8.99
C PHE A 243 6.71 -7.57 7.92
N VAL A 244 7.25 -6.73 7.04
CA VAL A 244 8.31 -7.05 6.05
C VAL A 244 9.44 -6.06 6.28
N ASP A 245 10.26 -6.30 7.31
CA ASP A 245 11.13 -5.28 7.89
C ASP A 245 12.55 -5.77 8.20
N GLY A 246 12.90 -6.99 7.84
CA GLY A 246 14.20 -7.58 8.16
C GLY A 246 14.47 -7.71 9.66
N GLY A 247 13.42 -7.69 10.50
CA GLY A 247 13.50 -7.77 11.96
C GLY A 247 13.58 -6.41 12.67
N MET A 248 13.49 -5.30 11.95
CA MET A 248 13.69 -3.94 12.48
C MET A 248 12.82 -3.65 13.71
N ILE A 249 11.53 -4.03 13.70
CA ILE A 249 10.62 -3.81 14.84
C ILE A 249 10.97 -4.65 16.07
N ARG A 250 11.80 -5.67 15.93
CA ARG A 250 12.18 -6.61 17.02
C ARG A 250 13.57 -6.34 17.58
N GLN A 251 14.27 -5.35 17.06
CA GLN A 251 15.59 -5.02 17.55
C GLN A 251 15.49 -4.49 18.99
N ALA A 252 15.93 -5.29 19.95
CA ALA A 252 16.28 -4.79 21.27
C ALA A 252 17.59 -4.01 21.12
N GLY A 253 17.68 -2.81 21.70
CA GLY A 253 18.91 -2.02 21.64
C GLY A 253 20.13 -2.85 21.95
N THR A 254 21.26 -2.52 21.34
CA THR A 254 22.55 -3.16 21.62
C THR A 254 22.83 -3.12 23.11
N LEU A 255 22.89 -4.31 23.73
CA LEU A 255 23.38 -4.50 25.09
C LEU A 255 24.84 -4.10 25.19
#